data_48f012b31d934695621186b7a4662fa6
#
_entry.id   48f012b31d934695621186b7a4662fa6
#
_cell.length_a   1.000
_cell.length_b   1.000
_cell.length_c   1.000
_cell.angle_alpha   90.00
_cell.angle_beta   90.00
_cell.angle_gamma   90.00
#
_symmetry.space_group_name_H-M   'P 1'
#
loop_
_entity.id
_entity.type
_entity.pdbx_description
1 polymer ?
#
loop_
_entity_poly.entity_id
_entity_poly.type
_entity_poly.pdbx_seq_one_letter_code
_entity_poly.pdbx_strand_id
1 'polypeptide(L)'
;YEMQRSLVGSEMCIRDSNLLCEKADDVYGGRLPVHVRCLLDEFANIGQIPNFERLIATIRSREISACIVLQAQSQLKAIYKDSADTIVGNCDTLLFLGGKEKTTLKEMEELLRKETIDTFNTGESRGREVSHSLNYQKLGKSLMTMDELAVMDGGKCILQLRGVRPFLSEKYDITKHPNYKYLSDFQPKNAFHIEKYLSHQLKLRLEEEFAAIEVEVSGTSE
;
A
#
# COMPACT_ATOMS: atom_id res chain seq x y z
N TYR A 1 10.05 26.11 4.46
CA TYR A 1 10.42 25.16 5.53
C TYR A 1 9.66 23.82 5.42
N GLU A 2 8.40 23.83 5.03
CA GLU A 2 7.62 22.60 4.76
C GLU A 2 8.05 21.88 3.49
N MET A 3 8.43 22.62 2.46
CA MET A 3 8.94 22.05 1.20
C MET A 3 10.26 21.30 1.37
N GLN A 4 11.13 21.73 2.28
CA GLN A 4 12.38 21.03 2.59
C GLN A 4 12.16 19.75 3.39
N ARG A 5 11.14 19.68 4.26
CA ARG A 5 10.78 18.42 4.96
C ARG A 5 10.26 17.35 4.04
N SER A 6 9.48 17.73 3.04
CA SER A 6 8.99 16.80 2.01
C SER A 6 10.13 16.23 1.15
N LEU A 7 11.09 17.08 0.74
CA LEU A 7 12.26 16.65 -0.05
C LEU A 7 13.19 15.71 0.73
N VAL A 8 13.41 15.97 2.01
CA VAL A 8 14.25 15.10 2.88
C VAL A 8 13.63 13.71 3.03
N GLY A 9 12.29 13.62 3.15
CA GLY A 9 11.59 12.33 3.22
C GLY A 9 11.69 11.52 1.92
N SER A 10 11.56 12.16 0.76
CA SER A 10 11.66 11.50 -0.55
C SER A 10 13.09 11.02 -0.86
N GLU A 11 14.09 11.84 -0.60
CA GLU A 11 15.50 11.46 -0.79
C GLU A 11 15.90 10.28 0.11
N MET A 12 15.41 10.24 1.35
CA MET A 12 15.69 9.15 2.28
C MET A 12 15.06 7.84 1.79
N CYS A 13 13.79 7.84 1.37
CA CYS A 13 13.14 6.64 0.84
C CYS A 13 13.81 6.10 -0.44
N ILE A 14 14.23 6.99 -1.35
CA ILE A 14 14.95 6.64 -2.58
C ILE A 14 16.30 6.01 -2.24
N ARG A 15 17.05 6.67 -1.38
CA ARG A 15 18.39 6.25 -0.96
C ARG A 15 18.35 4.89 -0.27
N ASP A 16 17.42 4.70 0.64
CA ASP A 16 17.28 3.45 1.40
C ASP A 16 16.86 2.29 0.50
N SER A 17 15.96 2.50 -0.44
CA SER A 17 15.54 1.46 -1.38
C SER A 17 16.67 1.02 -2.30
N ASN A 18 17.46 1.97 -2.83
CA ASN A 18 18.63 1.66 -3.66
C ASN A 18 19.73 0.99 -2.84
N LEU A 19 20.01 1.49 -1.63
CA LEU A 19 21.00 0.91 -0.73
C LEU A 19 20.66 -0.53 -0.33
N LEU A 20 19.38 -0.85 -0.12
CA LEU A 20 18.94 -2.21 0.16
C LEU A 20 19.18 -3.14 -1.04
N CYS A 21 18.91 -2.66 -2.25
CA CYS A 21 19.18 -3.43 -3.47
C CYS A 21 20.69 -3.64 -3.68
N GLU A 22 21.50 -2.59 -3.52
CA GLU A 22 22.96 -2.65 -3.60
C GLU A 22 23.53 -3.64 -2.55
N LYS A 23 23.07 -3.56 -1.30
CA LYS A 23 23.49 -4.52 -0.27
C LYS A 23 23.08 -5.95 -0.57
N ALA A 24 21.88 -6.15 -1.13
CA ALA A 24 21.45 -7.48 -1.53
C ALA A 24 22.38 -8.04 -2.61
N ASP A 25 22.74 -7.24 -3.60
CA ASP A 25 23.55 -7.67 -4.74
C ASP A 25 25.04 -7.82 -4.34
N ASP A 26 25.62 -6.83 -3.67
CA ASP A 26 27.09 -6.76 -3.43
C ASP A 26 27.52 -7.58 -2.21
N VAL A 27 26.71 -7.63 -1.15
CA VAL A 27 27.08 -8.25 0.12
C VAL A 27 26.48 -9.64 0.29
N TYR A 28 25.24 -9.83 -0.17
CA TYR A 28 24.47 -11.04 0.09
C TYR A 28 24.23 -11.92 -1.16
N GLY A 29 24.90 -11.64 -2.27
CA GLY A 29 24.82 -12.48 -3.47
C GLY A 29 23.44 -12.43 -4.16
N GLY A 30 22.76 -11.30 -4.12
CA GLY A 30 21.50 -11.02 -4.82
C GLY A 30 20.24 -11.17 -3.97
N ARG A 31 20.34 -11.54 -2.66
CA ARG A 31 19.17 -11.75 -1.81
C ARG A 31 19.46 -11.42 -0.35
N LEU A 32 18.63 -10.58 0.27
CA LEU A 32 18.77 -10.26 1.68
C LEU A 32 18.49 -11.48 2.57
N PRO A 33 19.19 -11.65 3.69
CA PRO A 33 18.98 -12.77 4.63
C PRO A 33 17.66 -12.64 5.40
N VAL A 34 17.10 -11.44 5.49
CA VAL A 34 15.83 -11.14 6.16
C VAL A 34 14.94 -10.36 5.21
N HIS A 35 13.67 -10.74 5.13
CA HIS A 35 12.69 -10.03 4.31
C HIS A 35 12.47 -8.60 4.81
N VAL A 36 12.61 -7.63 3.92
CA VAL A 36 12.37 -6.21 4.21
C VAL A 36 11.08 -5.76 3.54
N ARG A 37 10.14 -5.26 4.32
CA ARG A 37 8.91 -4.64 3.80
C ARG A 37 8.97 -3.13 3.93
N CYS A 38 8.97 -2.43 2.80
CA CYS A 38 8.86 -0.98 2.73
C CYS A 38 7.38 -0.59 2.82
N LEU A 39 6.99 0.08 3.90
CA LEU A 39 5.65 0.65 4.05
C LEU A 39 5.69 2.12 3.62
N LEU A 40 5.13 2.41 2.46
CA LEU A 40 5.13 3.73 1.81
C LEU A 40 3.75 4.38 2.03
N ASP A 41 3.56 4.91 3.23
CA ASP A 41 2.34 5.63 3.58
C ASP A 41 2.32 7.00 2.91
N GLU A 42 1.12 7.44 2.50
CA GLU A 42 0.93 8.69 1.74
C GLU A 42 1.90 8.81 0.53
N PHE A 43 2.06 7.73 -0.22
CA PHE A 43 3.06 7.62 -1.28
C PHE A 43 3.07 8.80 -2.27
N ALA A 44 1.90 9.38 -2.55
CA ALA A 44 1.81 10.56 -3.41
C ALA A 44 2.53 11.79 -2.84
N ASN A 45 2.64 11.92 -1.51
CA ASN A 45 3.30 13.05 -0.85
C ASN A 45 4.82 12.92 -0.82
N ILE A 46 5.34 11.70 -1.03
CA ILE A 46 6.79 11.46 -1.14
C ILE A 46 7.36 12.09 -2.41
N GLY A 47 6.51 12.28 -3.44
CA GLY A 47 6.92 12.73 -4.76
C GLY A 47 7.35 11.57 -5.68
N GLN A 48 7.94 11.91 -6.83
CA GLN A 48 8.35 10.90 -7.79
C GLN A 48 9.68 10.26 -7.37
N ILE A 49 9.67 8.95 -7.10
CA ILE A 49 10.88 8.14 -6.94
C ILE A 49 11.40 7.77 -8.34
N PRO A 50 12.61 8.18 -8.72
CA PRO A 50 13.16 7.86 -10.03
C PRO A 50 13.22 6.34 -10.29
N ASN A 51 12.76 5.90 -11.45
CA ASN A 51 12.78 4.49 -11.89
C ASN A 51 12.02 3.53 -10.96
N PHE A 52 11.05 4.01 -10.16
CA PHE A 52 10.30 3.20 -9.22
C PHE A 52 9.56 2.04 -9.90
N GLU A 53 9.06 2.24 -11.12
CA GLU A 53 8.41 1.21 -11.93
C GLU A 53 9.35 0.02 -12.25
N ARG A 54 10.65 0.29 -12.38
CA ARG A 54 11.67 -0.76 -12.55
C ARG A 54 12.04 -1.39 -11.22
N LEU A 55 12.18 -0.56 -10.20
CA LEU A 55 12.51 -1.02 -8.84
C LEU A 55 11.47 -2.02 -8.36
N ILE A 56 10.19 -1.69 -8.40
CA ILE A 56 9.11 -2.56 -7.90
C ILE A 56 9.03 -3.89 -8.65
N ALA A 57 9.45 -3.94 -9.91
CA ALA A 57 9.51 -5.17 -10.70
C ALA A 57 10.64 -6.13 -10.26
N THR A 58 11.70 -5.61 -9.65
CA THR A 58 12.94 -6.36 -9.36
C THR A 58 13.18 -6.66 -7.88
N ILE A 59 12.58 -5.90 -6.96
CA ILE A 59 12.82 -6.02 -5.51
C ILE A 59 12.42 -7.38 -4.94
N ARG A 60 11.46 -8.07 -5.55
CA ARG A 60 10.98 -9.38 -5.10
C ARG A 60 12.09 -10.42 -5.01
N SER A 61 12.98 -10.48 -6.00
CA SER A 61 14.12 -11.42 -6.02
C SER A 61 15.11 -11.18 -4.87
N ARG A 62 15.16 -9.94 -4.36
CA ARG A 62 16.05 -9.49 -3.29
C ARG A 62 15.48 -9.62 -1.88
N GLU A 63 14.35 -10.29 -1.71
CA GLU A 63 13.61 -10.35 -0.42
C GLU A 63 13.13 -8.97 0.06
N ILE A 64 12.77 -8.10 -0.88
CA ILE A 64 12.21 -6.79 -0.57
C ILE A 64 10.77 -6.73 -1.11
N SER A 65 9.85 -6.19 -0.33
CA SER A 65 8.49 -5.90 -0.77
C SER A 65 8.10 -4.46 -0.47
N ALA A 66 7.22 -3.88 -1.29
CA ALA A 66 6.67 -2.55 -1.07
C ALA A 66 5.16 -2.63 -0.81
N CYS A 67 4.69 -1.87 0.16
CA CYS A 67 3.29 -1.61 0.42
C CYS A 67 3.05 -0.12 0.15
N ILE A 68 2.32 0.18 -0.91
CA ILE A 68 2.05 1.55 -1.36
C ILE A 68 0.65 1.92 -0.88
N VAL A 69 0.54 2.98 -0.08
CA VAL A 69 -0.74 3.50 0.39
C VAL A 69 -1.07 4.80 -0.34
N LEU A 70 -2.25 4.85 -0.93
CA LEU A 70 -2.75 5.97 -1.72
C LEU A 70 -4.17 6.33 -1.27
N GLN A 71 -4.51 7.60 -1.32
CA GLN A 71 -5.88 8.06 -1.11
C GLN A 71 -6.74 7.85 -2.36
N ALA A 72 -6.12 7.90 -3.55
CA ALA A 72 -6.77 7.68 -4.83
C ALA A 72 -5.76 7.23 -5.90
N GLN A 73 -6.22 6.43 -6.86
CA GLN A 73 -5.41 5.99 -8.02
C GLN A 73 -4.97 7.15 -8.92
N SER A 74 -5.79 8.20 -9.01
CA SER A 74 -5.46 9.41 -9.77
C SER A 74 -4.19 10.10 -9.27
N GLN A 75 -3.86 9.99 -7.98
CA GLN A 75 -2.61 10.52 -7.42
C GLN A 75 -1.37 9.82 -8.03
N LEU A 76 -1.43 8.51 -8.18
CA LEU A 76 -0.33 7.75 -8.80
C LEU A 76 -0.17 8.14 -10.28
N LYS A 77 -1.29 8.26 -11.01
CA LYS A 77 -1.29 8.69 -12.42
C LYS A 77 -0.78 10.12 -12.61
N ALA A 78 -1.07 11.01 -11.68
CA ALA A 78 -0.56 12.39 -11.73
C ALA A 78 0.98 12.45 -11.64
N ILE A 79 1.60 11.58 -10.83
CA ILE A 79 3.04 11.56 -10.57
C ILE A 79 3.79 10.73 -11.62
N TYR A 80 3.32 9.50 -11.88
CA TYR A 80 4.04 8.52 -12.70
C TYR A 80 3.51 8.41 -14.13
N LYS A 81 2.42 9.12 -14.48
CA LYS A 81 1.81 9.12 -15.82
C LYS A 81 1.63 7.70 -16.35
N ASP A 82 2.21 7.39 -17.52
CA ASP A 82 2.11 6.09 -18.19
C ASP A 82 2.75 4.94 -17.38
N SER A 83 3.71 5.24 -16.51
CA SER A 83 4.34 4.23 -15.63
C SER A 83 3.45 3.81 -14.45
N ALA A 84 2.37 4.53 -14.15
CA ALA A 84 1.46 4.21 -13.05
C ALA A 84 0.84 2.81 -13.20
N ASP A 85 0.40 2.47 -14.41
CA ASP A 85 -0.21 1.16 -14.68
C ASP A 85 0.82 0.02 -14.53
N THR A 86 2.09 0.28 -14.84
CA THR A 86 3.19 -0.66 -14.61
C THR A 86 3.41 -0.90 -13.12
N ILE A 87 3.36 0.16 -12.31
CA ILE A 87 3.51 0.05 -10.85
C ILE A 87 2.37 -0.79 -10.26
N VAL A 88 1.11 -0.47 -10.60
CA VAL A 88 -0.06 -1.24 -10.15
C VAL A 88 0.00 -2.69 -10.62
N GLY A 89 0.40 -2.93 -11.88
CA GLY A 89 0.54 -4.27 -12.46
C GLY A 89 1.59 -5.16 -11.78
N ASN A 90 2.60 -4.57 -11.13
CA ASN A 90 3.60 -5.28 -10.34
C ASN A 90 3.17 -5.54 -8.89
N CYS A 91 2.04 -4.97 -8.45
CA CYS A 91 1.46 -5.27 -7.14
C CYS A 91 0.59 -6.53 -7.23
N ASP A 92 0.97 -7.58 -6.51
CA ASP A 92 0.20 -8.85 -6.47
C ASP A 92 -1.07 -8.74 -5.62
N THR A 93 -1.13 -7.75 -4.74
CA THR A 93 -2.23 -7.52 -3.81
C THR A 93 -2.76 -6.10 -3.96
N LEU A 94 -4.07 -5.96 -4.09
CA LEU A 94 -4.77 -4.69 -4.02
C LEU A 94 -5.81 -4.75 -2.91
N LEU A 95 -5.74 -3.80 -1.98
CA LEU A 95 -6.68 -3.66 -0.88
C LEU A 95 -7.43 -2.33 -1.02
N PHE A 96 -8.73 -2.40 -1.32
CA PHE A 96 -9.60 -1.24 -1.38
C PHE A 96 -10.35 -1.07 -0.06
N LEU A 97 -10.09 0.05 0.59
CA LEU A 97 -10.65 0.40 1.90
C LEU A 97 -11.87 1.31 1.83
N GLY A 98 -12.40 1.52 0.64
CA GLY A 98 -13.46 2.48 0.37
C GLY A 98 -12.92 3.81 -0.12
N GLY A 99 -13.78 4.61 -0.73
CA GLY A 99 -13.46 5.92 -1.29
C GLY A 99 -14.58 6.42 -2.19
N LYS A 100 -14.48 7.69 -2.61
CA LYS A 100 -15.47 8.33 -3.49
C LYS A 100 -14.85 8.88 -4.78
N GLU A 101 -13.55 8.68 -4.98
CA GLU A 101 -12.84 9.19 -6.14
C GLU A 101 -13.21 8.35 -7.37
N LYS A 102 -13.73 9.03 -8.40
CA LYS A 102 -14.36 8.41 -9.57
C LYS A 102 -13.45 7.48 -10.35
N THR A 103 -12.18 7.84 -10.53
CA THR A 103 -11.21 7.03 -11.27
C THR A 103 -10.95 5.71 -10.54
N THR A 104 -10.72 5.78 -9.22
CA THR A 104 -10.53 4.60 -8.37
C THR A 104 -11.76 3.67 -8.39
N LEU A 105 -12.97 4.24 -8.27
CA LEU A 105 -14.20 3.46 -8.30
C LEU A 105 -14.40 2.75 -9.65
N LYS A 106 -14.10 3.44 -10.75
CA LYS A 106 -14.19 2.86 -12.09
C LYS A 106 -13.20 1.72 -12.27
N GLU A 107 -11.96 1.91 -11.86
CA GLU A 107 -10.93 0.85 -11.93
C GLU A 107 -11.30 -0.35 -11.06
N MET A 108 -11.86 -0.12 -9.88
CA MET A 108 -12.35 -1.20 -9.01
C MET A 108 -13.51 -1.97 -9.64
N GLU A 109 -14.49 -1.30 -10.25
CA GLU A 109 -15.59 -1.96 -10.97
C GLU A 109 -15.05 -2.84 -12.12
N GLU A 110 -14.10 -2.33 -12.90
CA GLU A 110 -13.47 -3.06 -14.00
C GLU A 110 -12.67 -4.29 -13.50
N LEU A 111 -11.96 -4.14 -12.38
CA LEU A 111 -11.17 -5.22 -11.75
C LEU A 111 -12.06 -6.34 -11.16
N LEU A 112 -13.20 -5.97 -10.58
CA LEU A 112 -14.16 -6.94 -10.02
C LEU A 112 -14.84 -7.78 -11.09
N ARG A 113 -14.85 -7.31 -12.34
CA ARG A 113 -15.44 -7.99 -13.49
C ARG A 113 -16.97 -8.11 -13.43
N LYS A 114 -17.50 -8.86 -14.37
CA LYS A 114 -18.96 -9.09 -14.53
C LYS A 114 -19.30 -10.52 -14.19
N GLU A 115 -20.44 -10.71 -13.54
CA GLU A 115 -21.10 -12.01 -13.43
C GLU A 115 -22.14 -12.16 -14.53
N THR A 116 -22.41 -13.40 -14.93
CA THR A 116 -23.47 -13.70 -15.88
C THR A 116 -24.77 -13.89 -15.11
N ILE A 117 -25.74 -13.04 -15.37
CA ILE A 117 -27.09 -13.20 -14.83
C ILE A 117 -28.03 -13.69 -15.93
N ASP A 118 -28.92 -14.60 -15.57
CA ASP A 118 -29.99 -15.09 -16.44
C ASP A 118 -31.21 -14.16 -16.29
N THR A 119 -31.57 -13.49 -17.37
CA THR A 119 -32.75 -12.61 -17.41
C THR A 119 -33.85 -13.25 -18.27
N PHE A 120 -35.06 -13.25 -17.74
CA PHE A 120 -36.23 -13.72 -18.44
C PHE A 120 -37.08 -12.52 -18.87
N ASN A 121 -37.25 -12.33 -20.17
CA ASN A 121 -38.24 -11.40 -20.69
C ASN A 121 -39.50 -12.18 -21.09
N THR A 122 -40.59 -11.93 -20.40
CA THR A 122 -41.91 -12.44 -20.77
C THR A 122 -42.60 -11.42 -21.68
N GLY A 123 -42.79 -11.78 -22.93
CA GLY A 123 -43.62 -11.00 -23.85
C GLY A 123 -45.04 -11.58 -23.89
N GLU A 124 -46.03 -10.78 -23.48
CA GLU A 124 -47.44 -11.12 -23.64
C GLU A 124 -48.01 -10.34 -24.82
N SER A 125 -48.37 -11.04 -25.90
CA SER A 125 -49.06 -10.43 -27.02
C SER A 125 -50.57 -10.65 -26.89
N ARG A 126 -51.31 -9.55 -26.74
CA ARG A 126 -52.79 -9.54 -26.70
C ARG A 126 -53.35 -9.39 -28.12
N GLY A 127 -53.31 -10.47 -28.88
CA GLY A 127 -54.03 -10.61 -30.17
C GLY A 127 -55.23 -11.55 -30.04
N ARG A 128 -55.78 -11.95 -31.19
CA ARG A 128 -56.91 -12.92 -31.28
C ARG A 128 -56.57 -14.31 -30.68
N GLU A 129 -55.26 -14.55 -30.52
CA GLU A 129 -54.71 -15.68 -29.76
C GLU A 129 -53.64 -15.14 -28.80
N VAL A 130 -53.70 -15.59 -27.53
CA VAL A 130 -52.74 -15.18 -26.51
C VAL A 130 -51.48 -16.03 -26.71
N SER A 131 -50.37 -15.41 -27.12
CA SER A 131 -49.09 -16.08 -27.29
C SER A 131 -48.14 -15.59 -26.19
N HIS A 132 -47.61 -16.54 -25.43
CA HIS A 132 -46.56 -16.30 -24.44
C HIS A 132 -45.19 -16.64 -25.02
N SER A 133 -44.30 -15.67 -25.20
CA SER A 133 -42.91 -15.93 -25.56
C SER A 133 -42.01 -15.71 -24.36
N LEU A 134 -41.27 -16.76 -23.98
CA LEU A 134 -40.19 -16.71 -23.00
C LEU A 134 -38.88 -16.49 -23.77
N ASN A 135 -38.30 -15.32 -23.62
CA ASN A 135 -36.99 -15.03 -24.21
C ASN A 135 -35.92 -15.07 -23.12
N TYR A 136 -35.01 -16.04 -23.27
CA TYR A 136 -33.92 -16.29 -22.34
C TYR A 136 -32.70 -15.48 -22.78
N GLN A 137 -32.23 -14.55 -21.97
CA GLN A 137 -31.02 -13.73 -22.25
C GLN A 137 -30.04 -13.86 -21.13
N LYS A 138 -28.75 -14.11 -21.46
CA LYS A 138 -27.62 -14.02 -20.54
C LYS A 138 -27.02 -12.63 -20.64
N LEU A 139 -27.09 -11.87 -19.55
CA LEU A 139 -26.52 -10.55 -19.45
C LEU A 139 -25.34 -10.53 -18.48
N GLY A 140 -24.27 -9.83 -18.86
CA GLY A 140 -23.15 -9.58 -17.94
C GLY A 140 -23.46 -8.38 -17.04
N LYS A 141 -23.67 -8.62 -15.74
CA LYS A 141 -23.84 -7.56 -14.72
C LYS A 141 -22.50 -7.36 -13.99
N SER A 142 -22.09 -6.10 -13.77
CA SER A 142 -20.93 -5.81 -12.89
C SER A 142 -21.15 -6.43 -11.51
N LEU A 143 -20.14 -7.10 -10.96
CA LEU A 143 -20.22 -7.72 -9.63
C LEU A 143 -20.55 -6.68 -8.55
N MET A 144 -19.95 -5.51 -8.65
CA MET A 144 -20.32 -4.28 -7.92
C MET A 144 -20.18 -3.09 -8.87
N THR A 145 -21.17 -2.22 -8.89
CA THR A 145 -21.13 -0.97 -9.67
C THR A 145 -20.37 0.12 -8.91
N MET A 146 -19.98 1.19 -9.62
CA MET A 146 -19.34 2.36 -8.98
C MET A 146 -20.19 2.94 -7.85
N ASP A 147 -21.53 2.96 -8.02
CA ASP A 147 -22.45 3.50 -7.03
C ASP A 147 -22.49 2.60 -5.77
N GLU A 148 -22.49 1.30 -5.93
CA GLU A 148 -22.43 0.34 -4.82
C GLU A 148 -21.08 0.42 -4.09
N LEU A 149 -19.99 0.59 -4.82
CA LEU A 149 -18.64 0.78 -4.24
C LEU A 149 -18.55 2.11 -3.46
N ALA A 150 -19.18 3.18 -3.96
CA ALA A 150 -19.16 4.49 -3.32
C ALA A 150 -19.91 4.54 -1.98
N VAL A 151 -20.91 3.66 -1.81
CA VAL A 151 -21.73 3.55 -0.58
C VAL A 151 -21.36 2.32 0.26
N MET A 152 -20.28 1.62 -0.09
CA MET A 152 -19.82 0.46 0.66
C MET A 152 -19.61 0.83 2.13
N ASP A 153 -20.06 -0.07 3.02
CA ASP A 153 -19.93 0.10 4.47
C ASP A 153 -18.48 0.41 4.88
N GLY A 154 -18.30 1.43 5.71
CA GLY A 154 -16.99 1.87 6.18
C GLY A 154 -16.20 0.81 6.96
N GLY A 155 -16.85 -0.21 7.51
CA GLY A 155 -16.23 -1.37 8.16
C GLY A 155 -15.78 -2.47 7.20
N LYS A 156 -16.10 -2.36 5.89
CA LYS A 156 -15.76 -3.37 4.89
C LYS A 156 -14.60 -2.95 3.99
N CYS A 157 -13.95 -3.94 3.40
CA CYS A 157 -12.88 -3.77 2.42
C CYS A 157 -12.97 -4.83 1.33
N ILE A 158 -12.38 -4.54 0.17
CA ILE A 158 -12.25 -5.50 -0.93
C ILE A 158 -10.77 -5.83 -1.08
N LEU A 159 -10.46 -7.12 -0.97
CA LEU A 159 -9.11 -7.65 -1.16
C LEU A 159 -9.05 -8.41 -2.48
N GLN A 160 -8.11 -8.03 -3.33
CA GLN A 160 -7.80 -8.72 -4.56
C GLN A 160 -6.37 -9.26 -4.52
N LEU A 161 -6.23 -10.54 -4.80
CA LEU A 161 -4.94 -11.23 -4.90
C LEU A 161 -4.78 -11.76 -6.32
N ARG A 162 -3.55 -11.75 -6.84
CA ARG A 162 -3.26 -12.33 -8.15
C ARG A 162 -3.63 -13.81 -8.17
N GLY A 163 -4.40 -14.20 -9.18
CA GLY A 163 -4.82 -15.61 -9.39
C GLY A 163 -6.00 -16.08 -8.56
N VAL A 164 -6.59 -15.21 -7.73
CA VAL A 164 -7.74 -15.55 -6.88
C VAL A 164 -8.90 -14.58 -7.15
N ARG A 165 -10.13 -15.01 -6.91
CA ARG A 165 -11.31 -14.14 -7.00
C ARG A 165 -11.25 -13.08 -5.90
N PRO A 166 -11.78 -11.86 -6.14
CA PRO A 166 -11.84 -10.82 -5.12
C PRO A 166 -12.64 -11.27 -3.89
N PHE A 167 -12.24 -10.78 -2.72
CA PHE A 167 -12.92 -11.04 -1.45
C PHE A 167 -13.52 -9.75 -0.92
N LEU A 168 -14.78 -9.77 -0.51
CA LEU A 168 -15.38 -8.77 0.34
C LEU A 168 -15.15 -9.21 1.81
N SER A 169 -14.47 -8.40 2.59
CA SER A 169 -14.09 -8.71 3.96
C SER A 169 -14.39 -7.55 4.90
N GLU A 170 -14.38 -7.82 6.18
CA GLU A 170 -14.43 -6.79 7.22
C GLU A 170 -13.02 -6.23 7.48
N LYS A 171 -12.95 -4.93 7.75
CA LYS A 171 -11.71 -4.31 8.20
C LYS A 171 -11.33 -4.82 9.58
N TYR A 172 -10.03 -5.03 9.79
CA TYR A 172 -9.54 -5.43 11.09
C TYR A 172 -9.75 -4.31 12.12
N ASP A 173 -10.33 -4.66 13.25
CA ASP A 173 -10.49 -3.75 14.38
C ASP A 173 -9.16 -3.68 15.16
N ILE A 174 -8.44 -2.58 15.00
CA ILE A 174 -7.12 -2.37 15.60
C ILE A 174 -7.16 -2.44 17.14
N THR A 175 -8.31 -2.14 17.77
CA THR A 175 -8.45 -2.20 19.22
C THR A 175 -8.32 -3.62 19.78
N LYS A 176 -8.55 -4.64 18.93
CA LYS A 176 -8.39 -6.06 19.26
C LYS A 176 -6.95 -6.56 19.10
N HIS A 177 -6.04 -5.74 18.56
CA HIS A 177 -4.65 -6.15 18.37
C HIS A 177 -3.93 -6.24 19.73
N PRO A 178 -3.14 -7.31 20.01
CA PRO A 178 -2.44 -7.47 21.28
C PRO A 178 -1.54 -6.29 21.66
N ASN A 179 -0.99 -5.61 20.66
CA ASN A 179 -0.09 -4.46 20.83
C ASN A 179 -0.83 -3.12 20.90
N TYR A 180 -2.17 -3.07 20.78
CA TYR A 180 -2.93 -1.82 20.86
C TYR A 180 -2.63 -1.03 22.14
N LYS A 181 -2.42 -1.75 23.27
CA LYS A 181 -2.04 -1.17 24.56
C LYS A 181 -0.76 -0.32 24.54
N TYR A 182 0.09 -0.44 23.52
CA TYR A 182 1.32 0.33 23.38
C TYR A 182 1.16 1.58 22.48
N LEU A 183 0.01 1.77 21.86
CA LEU A 183 -0.26 2.94 21.04
C LEU A 183 -0.63 4.16 21.91
N SER A 184 -0.34 5.35 21.36
CA SER A 184 -0.75 6.63 21.95
C SER A 184 -2.27 6.76 22.07
N ASP A 185 -3.03 6.14 21.17
CA ASP A 185 -4.48 6.13 21.18
C ASP A 185 -5.07 5.37 22.38
N PHE A 186 -4.34 4.38 22.89
CA PHE A 186 -4.72 3.68 24.12
C PHE A 186 -4.38 4.51 25.36
N GLN A 187 -3.17 5.07 25.40
CA GLN A 187 -2.71 5.95 26.47
C GLN A 187 -1.76 7.03 25.96
N PRO A 188 -1.99 8.33 26.24
CA PRO A 188 -1.14 9.42 25.78
C PRO A 188 0.33 9.29 26.20
N LYS A 189 0.61 8.61 27.30
CA LYS A 189 1.99 8.34 27.78
C LYS A 189 2.81 7.48 26.81
N ASN A 190 2.15 6.72 25.92
CA ASN A 190 2.80 5.89 24.92
C ASN A 190 3.24 6.69 23.70
N ALA A 191 2.93 7.99 23.62
CA ALA A 191 3.36 8.82 22.52
C ALA A 191 4.90 8.85 22.43
N PHE A 192 5.42 8.62 21.22
CA PHE A 192 6.86 8.70 20.97
C PHE A 192 7.30 10.14 20.89
N HIS A 193 8.27 10.53 21.73
CA HIS A 193 8.85 11.86 21.76
C HIS A 193 10.24 11.85 21.11
N ILE A 194 10.31 12.22 19.83
CA ILE A 194 11.52 12.18 19.04
C ILE A 194 12.66 12.99 19.65
N GLU A 195 12.36 14.16 20.24
CA GLU A 195 13.36 15.04 20.88
C GLU A 195 14.05 14.37 22.07
N LYS A 196 13.26 13.66 22.90
CA LYS A 196 13.79 12.89 24.03
C LYS A 196 14.65 11.71 23.55
N TYR A 197 14.21 11.04 22.49
CA TYR A 197 14.97 9.93 21.90
C TYR A 197 16.30 10.41 21.33
N LEU A 198 16.30 11.47 20.53
CA LEU A 198 17.52 12.04 19.94
C LEU A 198 18.49 12.58 21.00
N SER A 199 17.98 13.25 22.04
CA SER A 199 18.82 13.73 23.14
C SER A 199 19.48 12.60 23.93
N HIS A 200 18.78 11.46 24.08
CA HIS A 200 19.32 10.27 24.73
C HIS A 200 20.40 9.60 23.85
N GLN A 201 20.16 9.46 22.56
CA GLN A 201 21.12 8.90 21.61
C GLN A 201 22.41 9.76 21.53
N LEU A 202 22.27 11.08 21.53
CA LEU A 202 23.42 12.00 21.56
C LEU A 202 24.25 11.85 22.84
N LYS A 203 23.58 11.67 23.99
CA LYS A 203 24.29 11.42 25.27
C LYS A 203 25.07 10.11 25.25
N LEU A 204 24.44 9.01 24.81
CA LEU A 204 25.10 7.73 24.70
C LEU A 204 26.33 7.78 23.78
N ARG A 205 26.21 8.47 22.65
CA ARG A 205 27.32 8.63 21.70
C ARG A 205 28.49 9.42 22.28
N LEU A 206 28.19 10.51 23.00
CA LEU A 206 29.22 11.29 23.70
C LEU A 206 29.91 10.48 24.79
N GLU A 207 29.16 9.69 25.58
CA GLU A 207 29.72 8.82 26.62
C GLU A 207 30.64 7.73 26.02
N GLU A 208 30.26 7.14 24.89
CA GLU A 208 31.10 6.18 24.17
C GLU A 208 32.37 6.81 23.59
N GLU A 209 32.28 8.01 23.00
CA GLU A 209 33.43 8.75 22.47
C GLU A 209 34.40 9.16 23.60
N PHE A 210 33.90 9.64 24.75
CA PHE A 210 34.73 9.98 25.90
C PHE A 210 35.41 8.76 26.53
N ALA A 211 34.71 7.65 26.64
CA ALA A 211 35.27 6.37 27.11
C ALA A 211 36.38 5.84 26.19
N ALA A 212 36.24 6.00 24.86
CA ALA A 212 37.28 5.64 23.90
C ALA A 212 38.54 6.52 24.05
N ILE A 213 38.36 7.80 24.27
CA ILE A 213 39.49 8.74 24.49
C ILE A 213 40.24 8.46 25.81
N GLU A 214 39.53 8.12 26.89
CA GLU A 214 40.16 7.74 28.16
C GLU A 214 41.01 6.47 28.05
N VAL A 215 40.58 5.49 27.24
CA VAL A 215 41.34 4.27 26.99
C VAL A 215 42.61 4.54 26.18
N GLU A 216 42.55 5.41 25.16
CA GLU A 216 43.75 5.80 24.39
C GLU A 216 44.79 6.58 25.22
N VAL A 217 44.35 7.45 26.11
CA VAL A 217 45.28 8.24 27.00
C VAL A 217 45.92 7.35 28.05
N SER A 218 45.24 6.30 28.54
CA SER A 218 45.81 5.34 29.52
C SER A 218 46.78 4.33 28.91
N GLY A 219 46.73 4.13 27.57
CA GLY A 219 47.61 3.21 26.83
C GLY A 219 48.96 3.79 26.41
N THR A 220 49.21 5.13 26.63
CA THR A 220 50.43 5.80 26.20
C THR A 220 51.42 6.11 27.34
N SER A 221 51.26 5.46 28.53
CA SER A 221 52.17 5.63 29.66
C SER A 221 52.83 4.28 30.01
N GLU A 222 53.64 3.72 29.09
CA GLU A 222 54.70 2.76 29.33
C GLU A 222 55.96 3.16 28.53
#